data_863488081cdac389bba1efaef9c7885c
#
_entry.id   863488081cdac389bba1efaef9c7885c
#
_cell.length_a   1.000
_cell.length_b   1.000
_cell.length_c   1.000
_cell.angle_alpha   90.00
_cell.angle_beta   90.00
_cell.angle_gamma   90.00
#
_symmetry.space_group_name_H-M   'P 1'
#
loop_
_entity.id
_entity.type
_entity.pdbx_description
1 polymer ?
#
loop_
_entity_poly.entity_id
_entity_poly.type
_entity_poly.pdbx_seq_one_letter_code
_entity_poly.pdbx_strand_id
1 'polypeptide(L)'
;MNIGSFIAFEKETYGIFFENYAQSVTDDFKNKYNSLREVVEKKTLPLMYENALKTSKLKHSQIKFLPPIINPTKIICIGMNYRKPYPIDGQSISNPKNIILFGKNSEAMLAHLGSLEIPFGDAADTFDYEGEIAVVIGATARNVSVSNANNFILGFSALNDGSVRDWQSHSIHAGKNFSGSGSWGPWITPVEDLIDPSDLELTVCLNGKVVQNASIKDMIFSVQEQISYISSIMTLNPGDVIATGSPDGTGASFSPKRYLRTGDELEIHVSNVGSLKNFI
;
A
#
# COMPACT_ATOMS: atom_id res chain seq x y z
N MET A 1 16.12 -5.36 6.12
CA MET A 1 16.49 -4.38 5.05
C MET A 1 15.29 -4.18 4.15
N ASN A 2 14.82 -2.95 4.02
CA ASN A 2 13.66 -2.63 3.18
C ASN A 2 14.01 -2.73 1.70
N ILE A 3 13.04 -3.05 0.85
CA ILE A 3 13.23 -3.26 -0.59
C ILE A 3 12.21 -2.45 -1.41
N GLY A 4 12.62 -1.98 -2.58
CA GLY A 4 11.72 -1.20 -3.42
C GLY A 4 12.37 -0.74 -4.72
N SER A 5 11.56 -0.08 -5.55
CA SER A 5 11.95 0.47 -6.84
C SER A 5 12.13 1.99 -6.77
N PHE A 6 13.02 2.53 -7.55
CA PHE A 6 13.31 3.95 -7.63
C PHE A 6 14.01 4.32 -8.93
N ILE A 7 14.08 5.61 -9.24
CA ILE A 7 14.90 6.14 -10.33
C ILE A 7 16.16 6.73 -9.72
N ALA A 8 17.32 6.32 -10.25
CA ALA A 8 18.61 6.89 -9.96
C ALA A 8 19.36 7.15 -11.27
N PHE A 9 20.06 8.28 -11.39
CA PHE A 9 20.78 8.64 -12.63
C PHE A 9 19.90 8.53 -13.88
N GLU A 10 18.63 8.98 -13.77
CA GLU A 10 17.63 8.94 -14.83
C GLU A 10 17.22 7.53 -15.30
N LYS A 11 17.64 6.49 -14.58
CA LYS A 11 17.32 5.10 -14.89
C LYS A 11 16.45 4.50 -13.78
N GLU A 12 15.39 3.81 -14.19
CA GLU A 12 14.61 2.97 -13.30
C GLU A 12 15.45 1.79 -12.80
N THR A 13 15.45 1.57 -11.50
CA THR A 13 16.14 0.48 -10.83
C THR A 13 15.36 0.04 -9.58
N TYR A 14 15.92 -0.92 -8.87
CA TYR A 14 15.42 -1.37 -7.57
C TYR A 14 16.61 -1.76 -6.67
N GLY A 15 16.34 -1.97 -5.39
CA GLY A 15 17.38 -2.34 -4.45
C GLY A 15 16.91 -2.30 -3.01
N ILE A 16 17.85 -1.96 -2.13
CA ILE A 16 17.65 -1.93 -0.69
C ILE A 16 17.61 -0.50 -0.16
N PHE A 17 16.79 -0.30 0.85
CA PHE A 17 16.62 0.98 1.53
C PHE A 17 17.04 0.88 2.98
N PHE A 18 17.72 1.91 3.43
CA PHE A 18 18.04 2.21 4.81
C PHE A 18 17.40 3.54 5.20
N GLU A 19 17.47 3.92 6.46
CA GLU A 19 16.84 5.13 6.99
C GLU A 19 17.12 6.39 6.16
N ASN A 20 18.37 6.57 5.68
CA ASN A 20 18.79 7.82 5.04
C ASN A 20 19.36 7.66 3.62
N TYR A 21 19.44 6.44 3.11
CA TYR A 21 19.99 6.14 1.79
C TYR A 21 19.42 4.85 1.20
N ALA A 22 19.59 4.70 -0.11
CA ALA A 22 19.32 3.47 -0.84
C ALA A 22 20.59 2.96 -1.55
N GLN A 23 20.61 1.69 -1.90
CA GLN A 23 21.63 1.07 -2.76
C GLN A 23 20.91 0.28 -3.84
N SER A 24 21.19 0.61 -5.11
CA SER A 24 20.60 -0.08 -6.26
C SER A 24 21.31 -1.41 -6.51
N VAL A 25 20.68 -2.32 -7.22
CA VAL A 25 21.40 -3.43 -7.86
C VAL A 25 22.31 -2.92 -8.97
N THR A 26 23.32 -3.73 -9.35
CA THR A 26 24.17 -3.44 -10.51
C THR A 26 23.39 -3.61 -11.83
N ASP A 27 23.86 -2.98 -12.91
CA ASP A 27 23.25 -3.12 -14.23
C ASP A 27 23.22 -4.59 -14.69
N ASP A 28 24.27 -5.37 -14.43
CA ASP A 28 24.33 -6.80 -14.76
C ASP A 28 23.27 -7.60 -14.03
N PHE A 29 23.05 -7.29 -12.74
CA PHE A 29 22.00 -7.95 -11.97
C PHE A 29 20.62 -7.57 -12.50
N LYS A 30 20.41 -6.28 -12.81
CA LYS A 30 19.16 -5.80 -13.39
C LYS A 30 18.88 -6.39 -14.77
N ASN A 31 19.89 -6.57 -15.61
CA ASN A 31 19.75 -7.23 -16.91
C ASN A 31 19.34 -8.71 -16.78
N LYS A 32 19.70 -9.36 -15.67
CA LYS A 32 19.31 -10.74 -15.37
C LYS A 32 17.92 -10.84 -14.76
N TYR A 33 17.52 -9.84 -13.96
CA TYR A 33 16.24 -9.76 -13.28
C TYR A 33 15.67 -8.35 -13.51
N ASN A 34 14.76 -8.20 -14.46
CA ASN A 34 14.33 -6.90 -14.99
C ASN A 34 13.56 -6.04 -13.98
N SER A 35 12.98 -6.62 -12.92
CA SER A 35 12.21 -5.94 -11.90
C SER A 35 12.35 -6.61 -10.53
N LEU A 36 12.05 -5.85 -9.46
CA LEU A 36 11.98 -6.41 -8.11
C LEU A 36 10.95 -7.55 -8.02
N ARG A 37 9.83 -7.44 -8.74
CA ARG A 37 8.85 -8.52 -8.83
C ARG A 37 9.47 -9.83 -9.34
N GLU A 38 10.29 -9.77 -10.38
CA GLU A 38 10.97 -10.96 -10.92
C GLU A 38 11.96 -11.55 -9.92
N VAL A 39 12.67 -10.72 -9.15
CA VAL A 39 13.54 -11.16 -8.06
C VAL A 39 12.76 -11.95 -7.00
N VAL A 40 11.57 -11.45 -6.63
CA VAL A 40 10.67 -12.13 -5.68
C VAL A 40 10.17 -13.45 -6.27
N GLU A 41 9.69 -13.44 -7.52
CA GLU A 41 9.17 -14.61 -8.22
C GLU A 41 10.22 -15.73 -8.33
N LYS A 42 11.47 -15.35 -8.63
CA LYS A 42 12.60 -16.29 -8.75
C LYS A 42 13.24 -16.65 -7.41
N LYS A 43 12.73 -16.11 -6.29
CA LYS A 43 13.26 -16.35 -4.93
C LYS A 43 14.75 -16.00 -4.80
N THR A 44 15.18 -14.92 -5.44
CA THR A 44 16.58 -14.49 -5.49
C THR A 44 16.87 -13.24 -4.64
N LEU A 45 16.01 -12.92 -3.66
CA LEU A 45 16.22 -11.82 -2.73
C LEU A 45 17.59 -11.85 -2.02
N PRO A 46 18.11 -13.00 -1.51
CA PRO A 46 19.43 -13.04 -0.91
C PRO A 46 20.54 -12.59 -1.86
N LEU A 47 20.46 -13.00 -3.13
CA LEU A 47 21.42 -12.58 -4.17
C LEU A 47 21.29 -11.09 -4.48
N MET A 48 20.08 -10.56 -4.47
CA MET A 48 19.83 -9.11 -4.63
C MET A 48 20.45 -8.31 -3.49
N TYR A 49 20.30 -8.73 -2.24
CA TYR A 49 20.90 -8.08 -1.09
C TYR A 49 22.44 -8.04 -1.21
N GLU A 50 23.07 -9.19 -1.48
CA GLU A 50 24.53 -9.27 -1.67
C GLU A 50 25.01 -8.40 -2.83
N ASN A 51 24.23 -8.29 -3.90
CA ASN A 51 24.57 -7.47 -5.05
C ASN A 51 24.45 -5.98 -4.74
N ALA A 52 23.33 -5.55 -4.18
CA ALA A 52 23.05 -4.15 -3.86
C ALA A 52 24.03 -3.59 -2.81
N LEU A 53 24.44 -4.39 -1.81
CA LEU A 53 25.42 -3.98 -0.79
C LEU A 53 26.81 -3.61 -1.37
N LYS A 54 27.12 -4.01 -2.59
CA LYS A 54 28.38 -3.69 -3.28
C LYS A 54 28.33 -2.35 -4.02
N THR A 55 27.16 -1.73 -4.16
CA THR A 55 26.99 -0.48 -4.89
C THR A 55 27.09 0.76 -3.99
N SER A 56 27.20 1.93 -4.62
CA SER A 56 27.30 3.20 -3.90
C SER A 56 25.99 3.53 -3.16
N LYS A 57 26.14 4.15 -1.98
CA LYS A 57 25.04 4.69 -1.21
C LYS A 57 24.51 5.96 -1.87
N LEU A 58 23.21 6.01 -2.14
CA LEU A 58 22.50 7.16 -2.70
C LEU A 58 21.59 7.74 -1.61
N LYS A 59 21.75 9.00 -1.26
CA LYS A 59 20.81 9.66 -0.34
C LYS A 59 19.41 9.65 -0.94
N HIS A 60 18.38 9.62 -0.12
CA HIS A 60 16.98 9.66 -0.60
C HIS A 60 16.70 10.90 -1.47
N SER A 61 17.42 12.03 -1.23
CA SER A 61 17.33 13.24 -2.08
C SER A 61 17.95 13.10 -3.47
N GLN A 62 18.67 12.02 -3.75
CA GLN A 62 19.32 11.74 -5.04
C GLN A 62 18.55 10.72 -5.89
N ILE A 63 17.42 10.26 -5.39
CA ILE A 63 16.57 9.29 -6.07
C ILE A 63 15.15 9.84 -6.20
N LYS A 64 14.39 9.31 -7.16
CA LYS A 64 12.94 9.46 -7.23
C LYS A 64 12.30 8.12 -6.87
N PHE A 65 11.50 8.10 -5.82
CA PHE A 65 10.76 6.90 -5.43
C PHE A 65 9.81 6.45 -6.53
N LEU A 66 9.64 5.15 -6.67
CA LEU A 66 8.60 4.50 -7.45
C LEU A 66 7.74 3.66 -6.51
N PRO A 67 6.54 3.24 -6.91
CA PRO A 67 5.84 2.17 -6.20
C PRO A 67 6.79 0.99 -6.00
N PRO A 68 6.89 0.39 -4.80
CA PRO A 68 7.90 -0.63 -4.49
C PRO A 68 7.95 -1.79 -5.49
N ILE A 69 6.79 -2.27 -5.95
CA ILE A 69 6.66 -3.13 -7.14
C ILE A 69 5.96 -2.31 -8.22
N ILE A 70 6.64 -2.00 -9.31
CA ILE A 70 6.14 -1.15 -10.39
C ILE A 70 5.12 -1.84 -11.31
N ASN A 71 5.11 -3.16 -11.30
CA ASN A 71 4.34 -4.01 -12.21
C ASN A 71 3.60 -5.15 -11.48
N PRO A 72 2.84 -4.87 -10.39
CA PRO A 72 2.02 -5.91 -9.76
C PRO A 72 1.00 -6.44 -10.77
N THR A 73 0.67 -7.74 -10.72
CA THR A 73 -0.38 -8.24 -11.63
C THR A 73 -1.75 -7.78 -11.18
N LYS A 74 -1.90 -7.49 -9.90
CA LYS A 74 -3.11 -6.91 -9.33
C LYS A 74 -2.84 -6.19 -8.01
N ILE A 75 -3.65 -5.18 -7.76
CA ILE A 75 -3.80 -4.53 -6.46
C ILE A 75 -5.25 -4.78 -6.06
N ILE A 76 -5.45 -5.51 -4.96
CA ILE A 76 -6.77 -5.91 -4.45
C ILE A 76 -7.00 -5.17 -3.16
N CYS A 77 -8.15 -4.50 -3.05
CA CYS A 77 -8.53 -3.74 -1.87
C CYS A 77 -9.67 -4.42 -1.13
N ILE A 78 -9.65 -4.30 0.20
CA ILE A 78 -10.68 -4.82 1.11
C ILE A 78 -11.53 -3.66 1.61
N GLY A 79 -12.80 -3.64 1.27
CA GLY A 79 -13.74 -2.65 1.77
C GLY A 79 -14.26 -2.98 3.18
N MET A 80 -14.45 -1.94 4.01
CA MET A 80 -15.11 -2.02 5.32
C MET A 80 -14.47 -3.04 6.28
N ASN A 81 -13.16 -3.05 6.40
CA ASN A 81 -12.44 -4.04 7.21
C ASN A 81 -12.09 -3.60 8.65
N TYR A 82 -12.55 -2.44 9.07
CA TYR A 82 -12.43 -1.97 10.46
C TYR A 82 -13.79 -1.70 11.04
N ARG A 83 -13.96 -1.98 12.33
CA ARG A 83 -15.20 -1.68 13.04
C ARG A 83 -15.37 -0.17 13.15
N LYS A 84 -16.57 0.31 12.87
CA LYS A 84 -16.91 1.71 13.11
C LYS A 84 -17.19 1.91 14.61
N PRO A 85 -16.58 2.90 15.27
CA PRO A 85 -16.70 3.08 16.72
C PRO A 85 -18.08 3.63 17.15
N TYR A 86 -18.91 4.09 16.20
CA TYR A 86 -20.21 4.72 16.49
C TYR A 86 -21.21 4.43 15.37
N PRO A 87 -22.53 4.53 15.68
CA PRO A 87 -23.57 4.43 14.65
C PRO A 87 -23.42 5.54 13.60
N ILE A 88 -23.61 5.20 12.32
CA ILE A 88 -23.75 6.19 11.26
C ILE A 88 -25.25 6.49 11.13
N ASP A 89 -25.64 7.76 11.17
CA ASP A 89 -27.03 8.22 11.10
C ASP A 89 -27.96 7.53 12.12
N GLY A 90 -27.42 7.24 13.32
CA GLY A 90 -28.18 6.59 14.40
C GLY A 90 -28.42 5.10 14.20
N GLN A 91 -27.90 4.50 13.12
CA GLN A 91 -28.00 3.06 12.88
C GLN A 91 -26.68 2.35 13.23
N SER A 92 -26.78 1.26 13.98
CA SER A 92 -25.65 0.36 14.21
C SER A 92 -25.25 -0.29 12.88
N ILE A 93 -24.02 -0.04 12.43
CA ILE A 93 -23.48 -0.72 11.25
C ILE A 93 -23.06 -2.12 11.67
N SER A 94 -23.72 -3.14 11.12
CA SER A 94 -23.26 -4.51 11.27
C SER A 94 -21.97 -4.71 10.47
N ASN A 95 -21.02 -5.47 11.03
CA ASN A 95 -19.86 -5.92 10.28
C ASN A 95 -20.29 -6.65 8.99
N PRO A 96 -19.57 -6.50 7.88
CA PRO A 96 -19.85 -7.25 6.67
C PRO A 96 -19.74 -8.76 6.97
N LYS A 97 -20.68 -9.56 6.42
CA LYS A 97 -20.65 -11.02 6.59
C LYS A 97 -19.54 -11.67 5.78
N ASN A 98 -19.14 -11.05 4.68
CA ASN A 98 -18.12 -11.53 3.77
C ASN A 98 -17.15 -10.42 3.44
N ILE A 99 -15.94 -10.77 3.07
CA ILE A 99 -14.92 -9.82 2.60
C ILE A 99 -15.44 -9.13 1.33
N ILE A 100 -15.42 -7.80 1.32
CA ILE A 100 -15.76 -6.97 0.16
C ILE A 100 -14.49 -6.71 -0.63
N LEU A 101 -14.44 -7.19 -1.87
CA LEU A 101 -13.28 -7.06 -2.76
C LEU A 101 -13.53 -6.07 -3.88
N PHE A 102 -12.52 -5.27 -4.21
CA PHE A 102 -12.45 -4.51 -5.45
C PHE A 102 -10.99 -4.38 -5.92
N GLY A 103 -10.82 -4.09 -7.20
CA GLY A 103 -9.50 -3.88 -7.78
C GLY A 103 -9.13 -2.40 -7.83
N LYS A 104 -7.84 -2.12 -7.67
CA LYS A 104 -7.24 -0.81 -7.95
C LYS A 104 -6.23 -0.94 -9.07
N ASN A 105 -6.33 -0.05 -10.05
CA ASN A 105 -5.41 -0.03 -11.20
C ASN A 105 -4.05 0.54 -10.78
N SER A 106 -2.97 0.03 -11.35
CA SER A 106 -1.63 0.55 -11.08
C SER A 106 -1.48 2.03 -11.45
N GLU A 107 -2.19 2.49 -12.50
CA GLU A 107 -2.21 3.91 -12.92
C GLU A 107 -2.83 4.86 -11.89
N ALA A 108 -3.67 4.34 -11.00
CA ALA A 108 -4.21 5.11 -9.89
C ALA A 108 -3.20 5.31 -8.76
N MET A 109 -2.05 4.63 -8.79
CA MET A 109 -1.12 4.55 -7.67
C MET A 109 0.19 5.29 -7.94
N LEU A 110 0.43 6.33 -7.17
CA LEU A 110 1.70 7.06 -7.15
C LEU A 110 2.67 6.49 -6.11
N ALA A 111 3.88 7.01 -6.11
CA ALA A 111 4.92 6.67 -5.15
C ALA A 111 4.96 7.65 -3.97
N HIS A 112 5.82 7.32 -3.00
CA HIS A 112 6.25 8.22 -1.94
C HIS A 112 6.79 9.55 -2.51
N LEU A 113 6.46 10.68 -1.88
CA LEU A 113 6.76 12.05 -2.28
C LEU A 113 6.13 12.48 -3.62
N GLY A 114 5.25 11.68 -4.20
CA GLY A 114 4.45 12.08 -5.36
C GLY A 114 3.32 13.04 -4.98
N SER A 115 2.91 13.90 -5.92
CA SER A 115 1.73 14.74 -5.75
C SER A 115 0.50 13.99 -6.25
N LEU A 116 -0.46 13.76 -5.35
CA LEU A 116 -1.75 13.15 -5.71
C LEU A 116 -2.49 14.07 -6.69
N GLU A 117 -3.08 13.48 -7.69
CA GLU A 117 -3.81 14.23 -8.73
C GLU A 117 -5.24 14.49 -8.27
N ILE A 118 -5.58 15.76 -8.08
CA ILE A 118 -6.98 16.12 -7.82
C ILE A 118 -7.80 15.82 -9.08
N PRO A 119 -8.88 15.02 -8.97
CA PRO A 119 -9.75 14.75 -10.10
C PRO A 119 -10.32 16.02 -10.72
N PHE A 120 -10.63 15.98 -12.02
CA PHE A 120 -11.21 17.12 -12.72
C PHE A 120 -12.72 17.27 -12.45
N GLY A 121 -13.19 18.51 -12.37
CA GLY A 121 -14.61 18.85 -12.23
C GLY A 121 -15.19 18.46 -10.85
N ASP A 122 -16.45 18.09 -10.82
CA ASP A 122 -17.20 17.79 -9.59
C ASP A 122 -16.58 16.62 -8.78
N ALA A 123 -15.80 15.78 -9.43
CA ALA A 123 -15.08 14.69 -8.75
C ALA A 123 -14.06 15.22 -7.71
N ALA A 124 -13.55 16.44 -7.90
CA ALA A 124 -12.64 17.09 -6.95
C ALA A 124 -13.29 17.35 -5.59
N ASP A 125 -14.59 17.61 -5.58
CA ASP A 125 -15.32 18.05 -4.37
C ASP A 125 -15.37 16.99 -3.27
N THR A 126 -15.20 15.72 -3.65
CA THR A 126 -15.26 14.59 -2.73
C THR A 126 -14.02 13.68 -2.78
N PHE A 127 -12.88 14.24 -3.24
CA PHE A 127 -11.60 13.54 -3.24
C PHE A 127 -11.08 13.35 -1.81
N ASP A 128 -10.87 12.10 -1.42
CA ASP A 128 -10.64 11.69 -0.03
C ASP A 128 -9.48 10.69 0.07
N TYR A 129 -8.93 10.58 1.26
CA TYR A 129 -7.84 9.65 1.61
C TYR A 129 -8.38 8.44 2.39
N GLU A 130 -7.69 7.34 2.24
CA GLU A 130 -7.84 6.11 3.04
C GLU A 130 -6.47 5.51 3.32
N GLY A 131 -5.94 5.73 4.53
CA GLY A 131 -4.69 5.10 4.93
C GLY A 131 -4.91 3.62 5.24
N GLU A 132 -4.01 2.78 4.74
CA GLU A 132 -4.09 1.33 4.85
C GLU A 132 -2.71 0.70 5.05
N ILE A 133 -2.70 -0.45 5.72
CA ILE A 133 -1.56 -1.36 5.68
C ILE A 133 -1.65 -2.13 4.36
N ALA A 134 -0.56 -2.17 3.60
CA ALA A 134 -0.47 -3.00 2.39
C ALA A 134 0.29 -4.28 2.70
N VAL A 135 -0.24 -5.42 2.25
CA VAL A 135 0.43 -6.72 2.27
C VAL A 135 0.92 -7.05 0.87
N VAL A 136 2.18 -7.41 0.74
CA VAL A 136 2.78 -7.81 -0.54
C VAL A 136 2.99 -9.31 -0.55
N ILE A 137 2.55 -9.96 -1.62
CA ILE A 137 2.63 -11.41 -1.80
C ILE A 137 4.04 -11.82 -2.25
N GLY A 138 4.61 -12.83 -1.59
CA GLY A 138 5.96 -13.35 -1.85
C GLY A 138 6.02 -14.65 -2.63
N ALA A 139 4.93 -15.42 -2.65
CA ALA A 139 4.86 -16.69 -3.33
C ALA A 139 3.46 -16.89 -3.96
N THR A 140 3.39 -17.68 -5.04
CA THR A 140 2.12 -17.98 -5.71
C THR A 140 1.16 -18.70 -4.75
N ALA A 141 0.01 -18.06 -4.48
CA ALA A 141 -1.02 -18.54 -3.56
C ALA A 141 -2.31 -18.87 -4.30
N ARG A 142 -2.77 -20.11 -4.18
CA ARG A 142 -4.05 -20.60 -4.72
C ARG A 142 -4.68 -21.60 -3.75
N ASN A 143 -5.92 -21.36 -3.34
CA ASN A 143 -6.66 -22.18 -2.37
C ASN A 143 -5.89 -22.39 -1.05
N VAL A 144 -5.33 -21.31 -0.52
CA VAL A 144 -4.52 -21.33 0.70
C VAL A 144 -5.42 -21.34 1.92
N SER A 145 -5.12 -22.19 2.92
CA SER A 145 -5.82 -22.14 4.21
C SER A 145 -5.35 -20.94 5.05
N VAL A 146 -6.21 -20.45 5.93
CA VAL A 146 -5.89 -19.36 6.87
C VAL A 146 -4.60 -19.66 7.66
N SER A 147 -4.44 -20.90 8.13
CA SER A 147 -3.25 -21.31 8.91
C SER A 147 -1.94 -21.28 8.13
N ASN A 148 -1.99 -21.39 6.80
CA ASN A 148 -0.81 -21.37 5.93
C ASN A 148 -0.53 -20.01 5.29
N ALA A 149 -1.42 -19.04 5.43
CA ALA A 149 -1.38 -17.77 4.70
C ALA A 149 -0.08 -16.98 4.93
N ASN A 150 0.48 -17.03 6.14
CA ASN A 150 1.72 -16.31 6.47
C ASN A 150 2.91 -16.72 5.58
N ASN A 151 2.94 -17.95 5.08
CA ASN A 151 4.00 -18.45 4.22
C ASN A 151 4.03 -17.78 2.83
N PHE A 152 3.01 -16.99 2.49
CA PHE A 152 2.86 -16.33 1.21
C PHE A 152 3.09 -14.81 1.27
N ILE A 153 3.38 -14.27 2.46
CA ILE A 153 3.63 -12.84 2.67
C ILE A 153 5.11 -12.55 2.41
N LEU A 154 5.39 -11.61 1.51
CA LEU A 154 6.73 -11.03 1.33
C LEU A 154 7.03 -10.03 2.44
N GLY A 155 6.09 -9.14 2.71
CA GLY A 155 6.26 -8.05 3.65
C GLY A 155 5.10 -7.06 3.62
N PHE A 156 5.32 -5.92 4.26
CA PHE A 156 4.33 -4.88 4.46
C PHE A 156 4.80 -3.53 3.94
N SER A 157 3.85 -2.66 3.61
CA SER A 157 4.08 -1.29 3.16
C SER A 157 2.92 -0.40 3.64
N ALA A 158 3.02 0.91 3.45
CA ALA A 158 1.91 1.83 3.64
C ALA A 158 1.22 2.11 2.29
N LEU A 159 -0.10 2.35 2.33
CA LEU A 159 -0.89 2.60 1.13
C LEU A 159 -1.98 3.65 1.40
N ASN A 160 -2.24 4.52 0.42
CA ASN A 160 -3.39 5.38 0.35
C ASN A 160 -4.36 4.87 -0.72
N ASP A 161 -5.53 4.35 -0.31
CA ASP A 161 -6.61 3.99 -1.23
C ASP A 161 -7.48 5.22 -1.55
N GLY A 162 -6.87 6.23 -2.20
CA GLY A 162 -7.52 7.47 -2.56
C GLY A 162 -8.86 7.25 -3.26
N SER A 163 -9.85 8.06 -2.88
CA SER A 163 -11.26 7.82 -3.17
C SER A 163 -11.97 9.09 -3.61
N VAL A 164 -12.84 8.98 -4.60
CA VAL A 164 -13.82 10.02 -4.95
C VAL A 164 -15.19 9.54 -4.48
N ARG A 165 -15.68 10.11 -3.36
CA ARG A 165 -16.82 9.54 -2.62
C ARG A 165 -18.10 9.50 -3.44
N ASP A 166 -18.45 10.59 -4.10
CA ASP A 166 -19.69 10.66 -4.87
C ASP A 166 -19.70 9.66 -6.04
N TRP A 167 -18.51 9.39 -6.63
CA TRP A 167 -18.38 8.43 -7.72
C TRP A 167 -18.46 6.96 -7.27
N GLN A 168 -18.32 6.71 -5.97
CA GLN A 168 -18.59 5.38 -5.41
C GLN A 168 -20.07 4.98 -5.56
N SER A 169 -21.00 5.96 -5.69
CA SER A 169 -22.40 5.69 -6.00
C SER A 169 -22.61 5.12 -7.41
N HIS A 170 -21.72 5.43 -8.37
CA HIS A 170 -21.75 4.83 -9.70
C HIS A 170 -21.24 3.38 -9.68
N SER A 171 -20.12 3.16 -9.05
CA SER A 171 -19.55 1.86 -8.68
C SER A 171 -18.35 2.08 -7.76
N ILE A 172 -18.01 1.08 -6.95
CA ILE A 172 -16.78 1.13 -6.14
C ILE A 172 -15.57 1.36 -7.06
N HIS A 173 -15.53 0.67 -8.20
CA HIS A 173 -14.44 0.82 -9.17
C HIS A 173 -14.28 2.25 -9.68
N ALA A 174 -15.36 2.94 -10.04
CA ALA A 174 -15.31 4.32 -10.52
C ALA A 174 -14.76 5.27 -9.45
N GLY A 175 -15.22 5.16 -8.20
CA GLY A 175 -14.76 6.02 -7.11
C GLY A 175 -13.34 5.74 -6.63
N LYS A 176 -12.74 4.63 -7.00
CA LYS A 176 -11.43 4.16 -6.50
C LYS A 176 -10.29 4.18 -7.53
N ASN A 177 -10.58 4.50 -8.80
CA ASN A 177 -9.60 4.33 -9.88
C ASN A 177 -9.35 5.60 -10.73
N PHE A 178 -9.52 6.78 -10.14
CA PHE A 178 -9.01 7.99 -10.78
C PHE A 178 -7.48 7.93 -10.86
N SER A 179 -6.91 8.31 -12.01
CA SER A 179 -5.47 8.34 -12.22
C SER A 179 -4.79 9.18 -11.14
N GLY A 180 -3.66 8.68 -10.60
CA GLY A 180 -2.89 9.41 -9.59
C GLY A 180 -3.60 9.72 -8.28
N SER A 181 -4.76 9.10 -8.00
CA SER A 181 -5.55 9.39 -6.79
C SER A 181 -5.05 8.67 -5.53
N GLY A 182 -4.35 7.56 -5.69
CA GLY A 182 -3.78 6.76 -4.61
C GLY A 182 -2.27 6.71 -4.64
N SER A 183 -1.68 6.04 -3.66
CA SER A 183 -0.22 5.88 -3.58
C SER A 183 0.15 4.70 -2.69
N TRP A 184 1.37 4.17 -2.83
CA TRP A 184 1.91 3.20 -1.90
C TRP A 184 3.44 3.19 -1.86
N GLY A 185 3.99 2.78 -0.73
CA GLY A 185 5.41 2.77 -0.44
C GLY A 185 5.72 3.28 0.98
N PRO A 186 6.92 3.82 1.23
CA PRO A 186 8.03 4.12 0.31
C PRO A 186 8.76 2.88 -0.19
N TRP A 187 8.68 1.79 0.55
CA TRP A 187 9.31 0.48 0.33
C TRP A 187 8.46 -0.66 0.88
N ILE A 188 8.91 -1.87 0.71
CA ILE A 188 8.39 -3.05 1.39
C ILE A 188 9.37 -3.40 2.52
N THR A 189 8.86 -3.55 3.73
CA THR A 189 9.59 -4.16 4.85
C THR A 189 9.31 -5.66 4.83
N PRO A 190 10.31 -6.52 4.56
CA PRO A 190 10.13 -7.96 4.57
C PRO A 190 9.59 -8.46 5.91
N VAL A 191 8.72 -9.47 5.87
CA VAL A 191 8.10 -10.00 7.09
C VAL A 191 9.12 -10.55 8.08
N GLU A 192 10.25 -11.05 7.58
CA GLU A 192 11.37 -11.57 8.37
C GLU A 192 12.15 -10.49 9.14
N ASP A 193 12.03 -9.23 8.75
CA ASP A 193 12.65 -8.09 9.43
C ASP A 193 11.72 -7.48 10.51
N LEU A 194 10.49 -7.94 10.62
CA LEU A 194 9.52 -7.52 11.64
C LEU A 194 9.58 -8.45 12.86
N ILE A 195 9.59 -7.87 14.06
CA ILE A 195 9.59 -8.65 15.31
C ILE A 195 8.26 -9.41 15.42
N ASP A 196 7.15 -8.72 15.26
CA ASP A 196 5.80 -9.30 15.23
C ASP A 196 4.91 -8.51 14.25
N PRO A 197 4.58 -9.08 13.07
CA PRO A 197 3.67 -8.45 12.14
C PRO A 197 2.25 -8.21 12.68
N SER A 198 1.86 -8.90 13.76
CA SER A 198 0.55 -8.70 14.40
C SER A 198 0.47 -7.44 15.27
N ASP A 199 1.60 -6.76 15.52
CA ASP A 199 1.67 -5.54 16.34
C ASP A 199 1.79 -4.27 15.48
N LEU A 200 1.50 -4.35 14.19
CA LEU A 200 1.54 -3.17 13.32
C LEU A 200 0.42 -2.19 13.66
N GLU A 201 0.81 -0.92 13.78
CA GLU A 201 -0.08 0.21 14.02
C GLU A 201 -0.08 1.13 12.81
N LEU A 202 -1.26 1.55 12.38
CA LEU A 202 -1.47 2.52 11.31
C LEU A 202 -1.80 3.89 11.91
N THR A 203 -1.08 4.92 11.50
CA THR A 203 -1.39 6.31 11.84
C THR A 203 -1.41 7.14 10.57
N VAL A 204 -2.49 7.90 10.34
CA VAL A 204 -2.61 8.81 9.21
C VAL A 204 -2.67 10.24 9.73
N CYS A 205 -1.83 11.10 9.15
CA CYS A 205 -1.79 12.53 9.42
C CYS A 205 -2.17 13.32 8.17
N LEU A 206 -3.09 14.28 8.34
CA LEU A 206 -3.39 15.31 7.33
C LEU A 206 -2.90 16.66 7.88
N ASN A 207 -1.95 17.29 7.18
CA ASN A 207 -1.32 18.53 7.60
C ASN A 207 -0.74 18.45 9.04
N GLY A 208 -0.09 17.34 9.36
CA GLY A 208 0.52 17.08 10.68
C GLY A 208 -0.47 16.75 11.81
N LYS A 209 -1.77 16.67 11.53
CA LYS A 209 -2.79 16.25 12.52
C LYS A 209 -3.19 14.82 12.30
N VAL A 210 -3.18 14.01 13.33
CA VAL A 210 -3.66 12.63 13.29
C VAL A 210 -5.15 12.63 12.98
N VAL A 211 -5.53 11.91 11.91
CA VAL A 211 -6.91 11.76 11.44
C VAL A 211 -7.40 10.32 11.47
N GLN A 212 -6.50 9.34 11.29
CA GLN A 212 -6.82 7.92 11.45
C GLN A 212 -5.76 7.27 12.35
N ASN A 213 -6.18 6.35 13.20
CA ASN A 213 -5.28 5.52 14.02
C ASN A 213 -5.95 4.19 14.34
N ALA A 214 -5.28 3.08 14.07
CA ALA A 214 -5.80 1.74 14.35
C ALA A 214 -4.68 0.70 14.40
N SER A 215 -4.91 -0.36 15.15
CA SER A 215 -4.07 -1.55 15.12
C SER A 215 -4.49 -2.50 14.00
N ILE A 216 -3.53 -3.25 13.44
CA ILE A 216 -3.82 -4.36 12.54
C ILE A 216 -4.76 -5.40 13.19
N LYS A 217 -4.76 -5.49 14.53
CA LYS A 217 -5.64 -6.37 15.32
C LYS A 217 -7.09 -5.95 15.32
N ASP A 218 -7.39 -4.69 14.97
CA ASP A 218 -8.75 -4.16 14.91
C ASP A 218 -9.47 -4.52 13.61
N MET A 219 -8.78 -5.18 12.68
CA MET A 219 -9.38 -5.67 11.44
C MET A 219 -10.50 -6.67 11.71
N ILE A 220 -11.60 -6.56 10.95
CA ILE A 220 -12.72 -7.51 11.00
C ILE A 220 -12.28 -8.86 10.42
N PHE A 221 -11.59 -8.83 9.28
CA PHE A 221 -10.97 -9.99 8.65
C PHE A 221 -9.45 -9.83 8.70
N SER A 222 -8.78 -10.73 9.38
CA SER A 222 -7.32 -10.75 9.49
C SER A 222 -6.64 -10.88 8.12
N VAL A 223 -5.36 -10.51 8.05
CA VAL A 223 -4.55 -10.67 6.82
C VAL A 223 -4.59 -12.12 6.31
N GLN A 224 -4.55 -13.08 7.21
CA GLN A 224 -4.60 -14.51 6.87
C GLN A 224 -5.94 -14.92 6.25
N GLU A 225 -7.04 -14.40 6.78
CA GLU A 225 -8.38 -14.63 6.21
C GLU A 225 -8.53 -13.96 4.84
N GLN A 226 -7.98 -12.76 4.67
CA GLN A 226 -7.97 -12.05 3.38
C GLN A 226 -7.22 -12.87 2.31
N ILE A 227 -5.99 -13.32 2.59
CA ILE A 227 -5.19 -14.14 1.67
C ILE A 227 -5.92 -15.45 1.33
N SER A 228 -6.46 -16.13 2.34
CA SER A 228 -7.21 -17.37 2.16
C SER A 228 -8.41 -17.15 1.24
N TYR A 229 -9.23 -16.14 1.53
CA TYR A 229 -10.43 -15.82 0.77
C TYR A 229 -10.10 -15.41 -0.67
N ILE A 230 -9.16 -14.48 -0.89
CA ILE A 230 -8.77 -14.04 -2.23
C ILE A 230 -8.19 -15.20 -3.03
N SER A 231 -7.34 -16.03 -2.41
CA SER A 231 -6.72 -17.17 -3.09
C SER A 231 -7.70 -18.26 -3.47
N SER A 232 -8.88 -18.32 -2.84
CA SER A 232 -9.97 -19.22 -3.25
C SER A 232 -10.65 -18.77 -4.54
N ILE A 233 -10.67 -17.47 -4.80
CA ILE A 233 -11.30 -16.86 -5.99
C ILE A 233 -10.31 -16.81 -7.16
N MET A 234 -9.10 -16.29 -6.91
CA MET A 234 -8.08 -16.05 -7.94
C MET A 234 -6.67 -16.39 -7.43
N THR A 235 -5.74 -16.67 -8.33
CA THR A 235 -4.35 -16.86 -7.96
C THR A 235 -3.72 -15.53 -7.57
N LEU A 236 -3.09 -15.44 -6.40
CA LEU A 236 -2.20 -14.37 -6.02
C LEU A 236 -0.78 -14.71 -6.49
N ASN A 237 -0.12 -13.77 -7.13
CA ASN A 237 1.24 -13.95 -7.66
C ASN A 237 2.26 -13.16 -6.83
N PRO A 238 3.55 -13.53 -6.86
CA PRO A 238 4.61 -12.72 -6.28
C PRO A 238 4.55 -11.27 -6.75
N GLY A 239 4.60 -10.33 -5.80
CA GLY A 239 4.49 -8.90 -6.05
C GLY A 239 3.06 -8.35 -6.16
N ASP A 240 2.02 -9.19 -6.07
CA ASP A 240 0.64 -8.70 -5.93
C ASP A 240 0.46 -8.01 -4.56
N VAL A 241 -0.43 -7.02 -4.52
CA VAL A 241 -0.65 -6.17 -3.34
C VAL A 241 -2.08 -6.34 -2.84
N ILE A 242 -2.23 -6.47 -1.53
CA ILE A 242 -3.52 -6.42 -0.84
C ILE A 242 -3.53 -5.16 0.03
N ALA A 243 -4.42 -4.22 -0.27
CA ALA A 243 -4.78 -3.10 0.58
C ALA A 243 -5.82 -3.60 1.58
N THR A 244 -5.48 -3.60 2.87
CA THR A 244 -6.18 -4.42 3.88
C THR A 244 -7.44 -3.78 4.44
N GLY A 245 -7.79 -2.59 3.98
CA GLY A 245 -8.91 -1.79 4.47
C GLY A 245 -8.45 -0.61 5.32
N SER A 246 -9.27 0.43 5.36
CA SER A 246 -9.01 1.68 6.07
C SER A 246 -9.87 1.79 7.33
N PRO A 247 -9.31 2.25 8.48
CA PRO A 247 -10.08 2.55 9.67
C PRO A 247 -10.91 3.84 9.49
N ASP A 248 -11.71 4.18 10.49
CA ASP A 248 -12.44 5.44 10.54
C ASP A 248 -11.49 6.65 10.60
N GLY A 249 -12.02 7.87 10.31
CA GLY A 249 -11.24 9.11 10.28
C GLY A 249 -10.88 9.59 8.87
N THR A 250 -11.51 9.03 7.82
CA THR A 250 -11.45 9.57 6.46
C THR A 250 -12.14 10.93 6.40
N GLY A 251 -11.83 11.74 5.39
CA GLY A 251 -12.45 13.08 5.22
C GLY A 251 -13.97 13.06 5.21
N ALA A 252 -14.56 11.98 4.67
CA ALA A 252 -16.02 11.78 4.63
C ALA A 252 -16.64 11.55 6.03
N SER A 253 -15.87 11.08 7.01
CA SER A 253 -16.38 10.78 8.36
C SER A 253 -16.43 12.00 9.29
N PHE A 254 -15.84 13.14 8.89
CA PHE A 254 -15.89 14.37 9.68
C PHE A 254 -17.21 15.14 9.52
N SER A 255 -17.55 15.94 10.53
CA SER A 255 -18.64 16.91 10.46
C SER A 255 -18.13 18.30 10.88
N PRO A 256 -18.01 19.27 9.94
CA PRO A 256 -18.23 19.13 8.49
C PRO A 256 -17.19 18.23 7.82
N LYS A 257 -17.54 17.61 6.69
CA LYS A 257 -16.63 16.78 5.88
C LYS A 257 -15.36 17.55 5.49
N ARG A 258 -14.21 16.85 5.47
CA ARG A 258 -12.90 17.44 5.19
C ARG A 258 -12.18 16.62 4.12
N TYR A 259 -12.50 16.87 2.88
CA TYR A 259 -11.84 16.24 1.72
C TYR A 259 -10.49 16.88 1.40
N LEU A 260 -9.66 16.19 0.61
CA LEU A 260 -8.35 16.65 0.17
C LEU A 260 -8.46 17.89 -0.72
N ARG A 261 -7.49 18.80 -0.61
CA ARG A 261 -7.42 20.04 -1.37
C ARG A 261 -5.98 20.36 -1.74
N THR A 262 -5.79 21.16 -2.77
CA THR A 262 -4.47 21.67 -3.14
C THR A 262 -3.76 22.29 -1.93
N GLY A 263 -2.50 21.92 -1.73
CA GLY A 263 -1.67 22.36 -0.63
C GLY A 263 -1.74 21.48 0.62
N ASP A 264 -2.59 20.46 0.63
CA ASP A 264 -2.59 19.46 1.71
C ASP A 264 -1.35 18.55 1.65
N GLU A 265 -0.95 18.05 2.80
CA GLU A 265 0.09 17.06 2.98
C GLU A 265 -0.51 15.85 3.70
N LEU A 266 -0.43 14.68 3.07
CA LEU A 266 -0.90 13.41 3.63
C LEU A 266 0.28 12.53 3.99
N GLU A 267 0.32 12.04 5.23
CA GLU A 267 1.32 11.09 5.70
C GLU A 267 0.64 9.86 6.31
N ILE A 268 1.04 8.68 5.86
CA ILE A 268 0.54 7.39 6.33
C ILE A 268 1.72 6.63 6.90
N HIS A 269 1.73 6.47 8.21
CA HIS A 269 2.77 5.77 8.95
C HIS A 269 2.27 4.38 9.35
N VAL A 270 3.08 3.37 9.06
CA VAL A 270 2.91 2.01 9.59
C VAL A 270 4.11 1.69 10.47
N SER A 271 3.86 1.38 11.75
CA SER A 271 4.92 1.13 12.73
C SER A 271 5.86 0.01 12.26
N ASN A 272 7.17 0.19 12.48
CA ASN A 272 8.22 -0.74 12.04
C ASN A 272 8.31 -1.00 10.51
N VAL A 273 7.49 -0.33 9.70
CA VAL A 273 7.49 -0.45 8.23
C VAL A 273 8.01 0.84 7.59
N GLY A 274 7.37 1.99 7.88
CA GLY A 274 7.78 3.27 7.33
C GLY A 274 6.63 4.24 7.14
N SER A 275 6.94 5.40 6.52
CA SER A 275 5.98 6.46 6.26
C SER A 275 5.87 6.76 4.77
N LEU A 276 4.66 6.66 4.25
CA LEU A 276 4.29 7.12 2.91
C LEU A 276 3.81 8.57 3.02
N LYS A 277 4.46 9.48 2.32
CA LYS A 277 4.12 10.89 2.31
C LYS A 277 3.78 11.33 0.90
N ASN A 278 2.69 12.10 0.76
CA ASN A 278 2.25 12.67 -0.51
C ASN A 278 1.81 14.12 -0.32
N PHE A 279 1.88 14.87 -1.40
CA PHE A 279 1.39 16.24 -1.52
C PHE A 279 0.14 16.25 -2.41
N ILE A 280 -0.74 17.23 -2.20
CA ILE A 280 -1.95 17.42 -3.00
C ILE A 280 -1.87 18.74 -3.75
#